data_6948ce86570d5be41e7b0951db3e9071
#
_entry.id   6948ce86570d5be41e7b0951db3e9071
#
_cell.length_a   1.000
_cell.length_b   1.000
_cell.length_c   1.000
_cell.angle_alpha   90.00
_cell.angle_beta   90.00
_cell.angle_gamma   90.00
#
_symmetry.space_group_name_H-M   'P 1'
#
loop_
_entity.id
_entity.type
_entity.pdbx_description
1 polymer ?
#
loop_
_entity_poly.entity_id
_entity_poly.type
_entity_poly.pdbx_seq_one_letter_code
_entity_poly.pdbx_strand_id
1 'polypeptide(L)'
;MKKSHVFWITRTAVLLALLVGMQFVTAPLQLTLLTGSIVNLILVIAVMSSGLYTGLAVAILSPFFAALIGIGAIWPIVPIVSIANAAFVKIWYYGEKYVPINKILRRIIVGIIAALCKFALLYLGVVRLAIPFILDVPEPVANVLTVAFSVNQLFTALIGGAVAILALPAIEKALSKKPTADK
;
A
#
# COMPACT_ATOMS: atom_id res chain seq x y z
N MET A 1 -8.96 -7.92 -28.03
CA MET A 1 -8.63 -7.12 -26.82
C MET A 1 -7.44 -6.22 -27.17
N LYS A 2 -7.53 -4.91 -26.90
CA LYS A 2 -6.43 -3.98 -27.21
C LYS A 2 -5.20 -4.34 -26.36
N LYS A 3 -4.00 -4.39 -26.97
CA LYS A 3 -2.72 -4.69 -26.31
C LYS A 3 -2.50 -3.94 -24.98
N SER A 4 -3.08 -2.75 -24.83
CA SER A 4 -3.02 -1.94 -23.61
C SER A 4 -3.73 -2.56 -22.39
N HIS A 5 -4.87 -3.25 -22.58
CA HIS A 5 -5.60 -3.89 -21.48
C HIS A 5 -4.88 -5.13 -20.94
N VAL A 6 -4.34 -5.96 -21.82
CA VAL A 6 -3.57 -7.14 -21.42
C VAL A 6 -2.35 -6.72 -20.58
N PHE A 7 -1.63 -5.70 -21.04
CA PHE A 7 -0.46 -5.20 -20.34
C PHE A 7 -0.77 -4.62 -18.96
N TRP A 8 -1.89 -3.90 -18.83
CA TRP A 8 -2.37 -3.39 -17.55
C TRP A 8 -2.73 -4.52 -16.57
N ILE A 9 -3.49 -5.52 -17.04
CA ILE A 9 -3.90 -6.67 -16.22
C ILE A 9 -2.67 -7.44 -15.73
N THR A 10 -1.71 -7.72 -16.63
CA THR A 10 -0.49 -8.44 -16.28
C THR A 10 0.34 -7.71 -15.23
N ARG A 11 0.54 -6.40 -15.38
CA ARG A 11 1.27 -5.60 -14.38
C ARG A 11 0.57 -5.58 -13.03
N THR A 12 -0.74 -5.42 -13.03
CA THR A 12 -1.54 -5.45 -11.80
C THR A 12 -1.43 -6.80 -11.12
N ALA A 13 -1.57 -7.89 -11.85
CA ALA A 13 -1.47 -9.26 -11.33
C ALA A 13 -0.09 -9.55 -10.73
N VAL A 14 0.99 -9.15 -11.42
CA VAL A 14 2.37 -9.35 -10.94
C VAL A 14 2.62 -8.56 -9.65
N LEU A 15 2.22 -7.28 -9.60
CA LEU A 15 2.41 -6.45 -8.42
C LEU A 15 1.55 -6.91 -7.23
N LEU A 16 0.33 -7.38 -7.50
CA LEU A 16 -0.54 -7.96 -6.49
C LEU A 16 0.05 -9.27 -5.94
N ALA A 17 0.50 -10.16 -6.83
CA ALA A 17 1.15 -11.41 -6.43
C ALA A 17 2.43 -11.16 -5.63
N LEU A 18 3.25 -10.19 -6.06
CA LEU A 18 4.45 -9.77 -5.32
C LEU A 18 4.09 -9.28 -3.91
N LEU A 19 3.07 -8.41 -3.80
CA LEU A 19 2.64 -7.85 -2.52
C LEU A 19 2.14 -8.94 -1.58
N VAL A 20 1.21 -9.78 -2.05
CA VAL A 20 0.63 -10.88 -1.24
C VAL A 20 1.69 -11.93 -0.91
N GLY A 21 2.57 -12.26 -1.85
CA GLY A 21 3.70 -13.18 -1.62
C GLY A 21 4.67 -12.66 -0.55
N MET A 22 5.02 -11.38 -0.60
CA MET A 22 5.86 -10.76 0.43
C MET A 22 5.18 -10.73 1.80
N GLN A 23 3.88 -10.47 1.86
CA GLN A 23 3.12 -10.59 3.11
C GLN A 23 3.14 -12.02 3.64
N PHE A 24 2.95 -13.02 2.77
CA PHE A 24 2.97 -14.43 3.16
C PHE A 24 4.32 -14.84 3.76
N VAL A 25 5.43 -14.39 3.19
CA VAL A 25 6.78 -14.67 3.69
C VAL A 25 7.08 -13.94 5.01
N THR A 26 6.59 -12.70 5.16
CA THR A 26 6.93 -11.87 6.33
C THR A 26 5.95 -11.99 7.49
N ALA A 27 4.70 -12.42 7.25
CA ALA A 27 3.70 -12.58 8.31
C ALA A 27 4.11 -13.53 9.44
N PRO A 28 4.71 -14.71 9.16
CA PRO A 28 5.16 -15.62 10.22
C PRO A 28 6.24 -15.04 11.13
N LEU A 29 6.99 -14.03 10.65
CA LEU A 29 8.02 -13.36 11.46
C LEU A 29 7.42 -12.46 12.53
N GLN A 30 6.11 -12.20 12.50
CA GLN A 30 5.37 -11.30 13.40
C GLN A 30 5.96 -9.88 13.49
N LEU A 31 6.78 -9.49 12.52
CA LEU A 31 7.38 -8.17 12.40
C LEU A 31 6.43 -7.22 11.66
N THR A 32 5.41 -6.73 12.36
CA THR A 32 4.36 -5.87 11.77
C THR A 32 4.92 -4.62 11.08
N LEU A 33 6.00 -4.05 11.63
CA LEU A 33 6.69 -2.91 11.00
C LEU A 33 7.31 -3.29 9.65
N LEU A 34 7.94 -4.46 9.55
CA LEU A 34 8.54 -4.93 8.31
C LEU A 34 7.48 -5.22 7.25
N THR A 35 6.50 -6.04 7.60
CA THR A 35 5.41 -6.43 6.68
C THR A 35 4.64 -5.20 6.18
N GLY A 36 4.25 -4.31 7.09
CA GLY A 36 3.53 -3.09 6.74
C GLY A 36 4.36 -2.13 5.89
N SER A 37 5.67 -2.01 6.13
CA SER A 37 6.57 -1.19 5.30
C SER A 37 6.69 -1.74 3.88
N ILE A 38 6.79 -3.05 3.72
CA ILE A 38 6.82 -3.71 2.40
C ILE A 38 5.50 -3.48 1.65
N VAL A 39 4.36 -3.62 2.32
CA VAL A 39 3.06 -3.32 1.72
C VAL A 39 3.03 -1.89 1.19
N ASN A 40 3.37 -0.90 2.01
CA ASN A 40 3.37 0.50 1.60
C ASN A 40 4.38 0.79 0.48
N LEU A 41 5.57 0.19 0.52
CA LEU A 41 6.57 0.26 -0.54
C LEU A 41 5.98 -0.20 -1.88
N ILE A 42 5.37 -1.39 -1.91
CA ILE A 42 4.83 -1.96 -3.15
C ILE A 42 3.63 -1.15 -3.66
N LEU A 43 2.78 -0.62 -2.77
CA LEU A 43 1.68 0.28 -3.15
C LEU A 43 2.19 1.54 -3.85
N VAL A 44 3.25 2.19 -3.32
CA VAL A 44 3.86 3.36 -3.95
C VAL A 44 4.49 2.99 -5.29
N ILE A 45 5.25 1.88 -5.35
CA ILE A 45 5.82 1.40 -6.62
C ILE A 45 4.71 1.13 -7.64
N ALA A 46 3.63 0.48 -7.25
CA ALA A 46 2.51 0.15 -8.15
C ALA A 46 1.90 1.41 -8.78
N VAL A 47 1.61 2.42 -7.98
CA VAL A 47 1.00 3.65 -8.49
C VAL A 47 1.97 4.50 -9.29
N MET A 48 3.23 4.57 -8.88
CA MET A 48 4.22 5.42 -9.53
C MET A 48 4.77 4.82 -10.82
N SER A 49 4.87 3.49 -10.93
CA SER A 49 5.38 2.79 -12.11
C SER A 49 4.30 2.41 -13.13
N SER A 50 3.07 2.18 -12.69
CA SER A 50 2.01 1.60 -13.53
C SER A 50 0.71 2.42 -13.54
N GLY A 51 0.69 3.54 -12.82
CA GLY A 51 -0.41 4.50 -12.81
C GLY A 51 -1.53 4.21 -11.80
N LEU A 52 -2.50 5.13 -11.75
CA LEU A 52 -3.55 5.15 -10.73
C LEU A 52 -4.38 3.85 -10.68
N TYR A 53 -4.83 3.36 -11.83
CA TYR A 53 -5.72 2.19 -11.88
C TYR A 53 -5.03 0.93 -11.35
N THR A 54 -3.76 0.70 -11.71
CA THR A 54 -2.97 -0.41 -11.16
C THR A 54 -2.77 -0.24 -9.65
N GLY A 55 -2.36 0.96 -9.21
CA GLY A 55 -2.18 1.25 -7.80
C GLY A 55 -3.45 1.01 -6.98
N LEU A 56 -4.61 1.47 -7.47
CA LEU A 56 -5.91 1.26 -6.82
C LEU A 56 -6.32 -0.21 -6.78
N ALA A 57 -6.15 -0.93 -7.89
CA ALA A 57 -6.48 -2.36 -7.94
C ALA A 57 -5.64 -3.15 -6.93
N VAL A 58 -4.32 -2.90 -6.87
CA VAL A 58 -3.44 -3.54 -5.88
C VAL A 58 -3.82 -3.12 -4.45
N ALA A 59 -4.10 -1.84 -4.21
CA ALA A 59 -4.46 -1.31 -2.89
C ALA A 59 -5.75 -1.91 -2.33
N ILE A 60 -6.76 -2.09 -3.20
CA ILE A 60 -8.07 -2.62 -2.81
C ILE A 60 -8.03 -4.14 -2.68
N LEU A 61 -7.43 -4.83 -3.66
CA LEU A 61 -7.48 -6.30 -3.70
C LEU A 61 -6.53 -6.97 -2.71
N SER A 62 -5.35 -6.37 -2.45
CA SER A 62 -4.35 -7.02 -1.60
C SER A 62 -4.82 -7.36 -0.19
N PRO A 63 -5.61 -6.54 0.55
CA PRO A 63 -6.13 -6.93 1.86
C PRO A 63 -7.11 -8.10 1.79
N PHE A 64 -7.93 -8.19 0.72
CA PHE A 64 -8.84 -9.32 0.51
C PHE A 64 -8.07 -10.62 0.27
N PHE A 65 -7.07 -10.61 -0.61
CA PHE A 65 -6.23 -11.79 -0.86
C PHE A 65 -5.44 -12.21 0.37
N ALA A 66 -4.90 -11.25 1.14
CA ALA A 66 -4.22 -11.55 2.39
C ALA A 66 -5.16 -12.22 3.41
N ALA A 67 -6.39 -11.72 3.54
CA ALA A 67 -7.40 -12.31 4.43
C ALA A 67 -7.83 -13.71 3.96
N LEU A 68 -7.98 -13.94 2.65
CA LEU A 68 -8.32 -15.26 2.08
C LEU A 68 -7.29 -16.34 2.41
N ILE A 69 -6.01 -16.00 2.47
CA ILE A 69 -4.93 -16.95 2.83
C ILE A 69 -4.57 -16.91 4.32
N GLY A 70 -5.43 -16.28 5.15
CA GLY A 70 -5.29 -16.27 6.61
C GLY A 70 -4.19 -15.37 7.16
N ILE A 71 -3.69 -14.42 6.38
CA ILE A 71 -2.73 -13.42 6.81
C ILE A 71 -3.33 -12.01 6.76
N GLY A 72 -2.82 -11.12 7.59
CA GLY A 72 -3.26 -9.72 7.60
C GLY A 72 -4.48 -9.46 8.51
N ALA A 73 -5.38 -8.59 8.06
CA ALA A 73 -6.52 -8.13 8.84
C ALA A 73 -7.66 -9.17 8.87
N ILE A 74 -8.37 -9.23 9.99
CA ILE A 74 -9.62 -10.01 10.09
C ILE A 74 -10.70 -9.41 9.17
N TRP A 75 -11.59 -10.26 8.67
CA TRP A 75 -12.55 -9.92 7.61
C TRP A 75 -13.32 -8.60 7.79
N PRO A 76 -13.90 -8.27 8.95
CA PRO A 76 -14.64 -7.02 9.12
C PRO A 76 -13.80 -5.75 8.92
N ILE A 77 -12.47 -5.83 9.11
CA ILE A 77 -11.56 -4.68 8.96
C ILE A 77 -11.03 -4.56 7.52
N VAL A 78 -11.10 -5.62 6.72
CA VAL A 78 -10.54 -5.64 5.35
C VAL A 78 -11.04 -4.48 4.48
N PRO A 79 -12.33 -4.13 4.44
CA PRO A 79 -12.80 -2.98 3.67
C PRO A 79 -12.19 -1.65 4.12
N ILE A 80 -12.02 -1.48 5.44
CA ILE A 80 -11.43 -0.26 6.01
C ILE A 80 -9.96 -0.13 5.57
N VAL A 81 -9.21 -1.24 5.63
CA VAL A 81 -7.80 -1.28 5.16
C VAL A 81 -7.72 -0.98 3.67
N SER A 82 -8.63 -1.52 2.87
CA SER A 82 -8.70 -1.27 1.42
C SER A 82 -8.96 0.22 1.10
N ILE A 83 -9.88 0.85 1.82
CA ILE A 83 -10.17 2.29 1.66
C ILE A 83 -8.95 3.13 2.05
N ALA A 84 -8.29 2.81 3.17
CA ALA A 84 -7.10 3.53 3.62
C ALA A 84 -5.93 3.38 2.64
N ASN A 85 -5.70 2.18 2.11
CA ASN A 85 -4.70 1.92 1.06
C ASN A 85 -5.04 2.67 -0.23
N ALA A 86 -6.31 2.70 -0.65
CA ALA A 86 -6.74 3.43 -1.84
C ALA A 86 -6.54 4.94 -1.69
N ALA A 87 -6.83 5.50 -0.50
CA ALA A 87 -6.57 6.92 -0.20
C ALA A 87 -5.07 7.22 -0.26
N PHE A 88 -4.23 6.38 0.36
CA PHE A 88 -2.78 6.48 0.32
C PHE A 88 -2.25 6.54 -1.13
N VAL A 89 -2.68 5.61 -1.98
CA VAL A 89 -2.32 5.55 -3.40
C VAL A 89 -2.79 6.77 -4.18
N LYS A 90 -4.02 7.25 -3.93
CA LYS A 90 -4.55 8.46 -4.57
C LYS A 90 -3.72 9.69 -4.22
N ILE A 91 -3.35 9.87 -2.96
CA ILE A 91 -2.53 11.02 -2.52
C ILE A 91 -1.16 10.98 -3.21
N TRP A 92 -0.51 9.82 -3.29
CA TRP A 92 0.75 9.67 -4.02
C TRP A 92 0.61 10.05 -5.50
N TYR A 93 -0.43 9.56 -6.19
CA TYR A 93 -0.66 9.84 -7.61
C TYR A 93 -0.92 11.33 -7.88
N TYR A 94 -1.87 11.90 -7.16
CA TYR A 94 -2.25 13.30 -7.38
C TYR A 94 -1.19 14.27 -6.87
N GLY A 95 -0.53 13.95 -5.78
CA GLY A 95 0.59 14.73 -5.27
C GLY A 95 1.75 14.80 -6.29
N GLU A 96 2.13 13.66 -6.88
CA GLU A 96 3.16 13.67 -7.95
C GLU A 96 2.72 14.46 -9.17
N LYS A 97 1.45 14.44 -9.51
CA LYS A 97 0.92 15.08 -10.72
C LYS A 97 0.73 16.60 -10.59
N TYR A 98 0.28 17.06 -9.42
CA TYR A 98 -0.22 18.44 -9.30
C TYR A 98 0.62 19.36 -8.40
N VAL A 99 1.54 18.85 -7.60
CA VAL A 99 2.37 19.69 -6.72
C VAL A 99 3.58 20.21 -7.46
N PRO A 100 3.68 21.53 -7.79
CA PRO A 100 4.69 22.10 -8.69
C PRO A 100 5.98 22.50 -7.95
N ILE A 101 6.61 21.55 -7.24
CA ILE A 101 7.88 21.78 -6.52
C ILE A 101 8.93 20.75 -6.93
N ASN A 102 10.16 20.92 -6.43
CA ASN A 102 11.26 19.97 -6.68
C ASN A 102 10.80 18.51 -6.44
N LYS A 103 11.18 17.60 -7.35
CA LYS A 103 10.74 16.20 -7.38
C LYS A 103 10.97 15.47 -6.06
N ILE A 104 12.14 15.65 -5.45
CA ILE A 104 12.46 14.96 -4.18
C ILE A 104 11.63 15.54 -3.04
N LEU A 105 11.59 16.86 -2.91
CA LEU A 105 10.82 17.54 -1.85
C LEU A 105 9.33 17.23 -1.99
N ARG A 106 8.79 17.22 -3.22
CA ARG A 106 7.42 16.82 -3.50
C ARG A 106 7.12 15.42 -2.96
N ARG A 107 7.95 14.43 -3.31
CA ARG A 107 7.76 13.04 -2.87
C ARG A 107 7.83 12.89 -1.35
N ILE A 108 8.70 13.64 -0.69
CA ILE A 108 8.78 13.64 0.78
C ILE A 108 7.49 14.21 1.38
N ILE A 109 7.05 15.39 0.95
CA ILE A 109 5.85 16.05 1.48
C ILE A 109 4.61 15.21 1.20
N VAL A 110 4.44 14.73 -0.04
CA VAL A 110 3.32 13.87 -0.44
C VAL A 110 3.33 12.56 0.36
N GLY A 111 4.50 11.97 0.57
CA GLY A 111 4.65 10.75 1.38
C GLY A 111 4.21 10.94 2.82
N ILE A 112 4.58 12.06 3.45
CA ILE A 112 4.16 12.41 4.82
C ILE A 112 2.64 12.60 4.87
N ILE A 113 2.05 13.38 3.95
CA ILE A 113 0.60 13.62 3.89
C ILE A 113 -0.15 12.30 3.67
N ALA A 114 0.32 11.45 2.75
CA ALA A 114 -0.27 10.15 2.48
C ALA A 114 -0.22 9.23 3.70
N ALA A 115 0.91 9.20 4.41
CA ALA A 115 1.08 8.40 5.62
C ALA A 115 0.15 8.87 6.76
N LEU A 116 0.04 10.18 6.97
CA LEU A 116 -0.86 10.77 7.97
C LEU A 116 -2.33 10.50 7.64
N CYS A 117 -2.72 10.64 6.37
CA CYS A 117 -4.09 10.36 5.93
C CYS A 117 -4.44 8.86 6.13
N LYS A 118 -3.54 7.96 5.71
CA LYS A 118 -3.72 6.53 5.91
C LYS A 118 -3.83 6.17 7.40
N PHE A 119 -2.94 6.70 8.23
CA PHE A 119 -2.98 6.53 9.67
C PHE A 119 -4.32 6.99 10.25
N ALA A 120 -4.78 8.20 9.90
CA ALA A 120 -6.05 8.74 10.39
C ALA A 120 -7.24 7.85 10.01
N LEU A 121 -7.30 7.40 8.74
CA LEU A 121 -8.37 6.51 8.27
C LEU A 121 -8.37 5.16 8.99
N LEU A 122 -7.20 4.57 9.22
CA LEU A 122 -7.09 3.29 9.94
C LEU A 122 -7.37 3.46 11.43
N TYR A 123 -6.86 4.50 12.06
CA TYR A 123 -7.14 4.77 13.47
C TYR A 123 -8.63 5.04 13.71
N LEU A 124 -9.25 5.91 12.94
CA LEU A 124 -10.68 6.21 13.08
C LEU A 124 -11.55 5.01 12.68
N GLY A 125 -11.24 4.35 11.58
CA GLY A 125 -12.04 3.24 11.06
C GLY A 125 -11.88 1.95 11.86
N VAL A 126 -10.68 1.60 12.29
CA VAL A 126 -10.44 0.35 13.03
C VAL A 126 -10.53 0.58 14.54
N VAL A 127 -9.73 1.49 15.08
CA VAL A 127 -9.58 1.63 16.54
C VAL A 127 -10.81 2.29 17.16
N ARG A 128 -11.38 3.31 16.51
CA ARG A 128 -12.50 4.07 17.05
C ARG A 128 -13.87 3.56 16.61
N LEU A 129 -13.98 2.88 15.47
CA LEU A 129 -15.27 2.43 14.96
C LEU A 129 -15.37 0.89 14.96
N ALA A 130 -14.43 0.16 14.34
CA ALA A 130 -14.59 -1.29 14.19
C ALA A 130 -14.45 -2.02 15.52
N ILE A 131 -13.43 -1.74 16.33
CA ILE A 131 -13.19 -2.42 17.61
C ILE A 131 -14.39 -2.25 18.57
N PRO A 132 -14.89 -1.04 18.87
CA PRO A 132 -15.94 -0.86 19.86
C PRO A 132 -17.36 -1.21 19.36
N PHE A 133 -17.62 -1.20 18.04
CA PHE A 133 -19.01 -1.30 17.52
C PHE A 133 -19.26 -2.47 16.57
N ILE A 134 -18.20 -3.04 15.98
CA ILE A 134 -18.34 -4.07 14.93
C ILE A 134 -17.72 -5.39 15.38
N LEU A 135 -16.60 -5.32 16.13
CA LEU A 135 -15.86 -6.50 16.53
C LEU A 135 -16.27 -6.93 17.94
N ASP A 136 -16.77 -8.18 18.03
CA ASP A 136 -16.96 -8.84 19.32
C ASP A 136 -15.71 -9.71 19.60
N VAL A 137 -14.63 -9.05 20.04
CA VAL A 137 -13.34 -9.72 20.30
C VAL A 137 -12.92 -9.52 21.75
N PRO A 138 -12.23 -10.52 22.36
CA PRO A 138 -11.69 -10.39 23.70
C PRO A 138 -10.71 -9.19 23.81
N GLU A 139 -10.62 -8.58 24.99
CA GLU A 139 -9.77 -7.42 25.27
C GLU A 139 -8.31 -7.59 24.84
N PRO A 140 -7.63 -8.74 25.03
CA PRO A 140 -6.26 -8.92 24.54
C PRO A 140 -6.15 -8.79 23.02
N VAL A 141 -7.14 -9.26 22.27
CA VAL A 141 -7.17 -9.14 20.79
C VAL A 141 -7.44 -7.69 20.38
N ALA A 142 -8.36 -7.00 21.07
CA ALA A 142 -8.63 -5.59 20.83
C ALA A 142 -7.39 -4.72 21.05
N ASN A 143 -6.58 -5.02 22.08
CA ASN A 143 -5.33 -4.32 22.37
C ASN A 143 -4.29 -4.55 21.27
N VAL A 144 -4.12 -5.78 20.77
CA VAL A 144 -3.22 -6.10 19.65
C VAL A 144 -3.64 -5.33 18.39
N LEU A 145 -4.93 -5.34 18.05
CA LEU A 145 -5.46 -4.59 16.91
C LEU A 145 -5.25 -3.08 17.07
N THR A 146 -5.48 -2.54 18.27
CA THR A 146 -5.25 -1.12 18.56
C THR A 146 -3.80 -0.72 18.30
N VAL A 147 -2.84 -1.50 18.76
CA VAL A 147 -1.41 -1.24 18.50
C VAL A 147 -1.10 -1.37 17.00
N ALA A 148 -1.60 -2.41 16.35
CA ALA A 148 -1.34 -2.68 14.93
C ALA A 148 -1.90 -1.59 14.01
N PHE A 149 -3.09 -1.04 14.32
CA PHE A 149 -3.78 -0.04 13.49
C PHE A 149 -3.68 1.40 13.99
N SER A 150 -2.80 1.68 14.93
CA SER A 150 -2.48 3.02 15.43
C SER A 150 -1.13 3.53 14.87
N VAL A 151 -0.24 3.96 15.73
CA VAL A 151 1.04 4.60 15.38
C VAL A 151 1.93 3.70 14.51
N ASN A 152 1.82 2.37 14.63
CA ASN A 152 2.54 1.44 13.76
C ASN A 152 2.22 1.66 12.28
N GLN A 153 0.99 2.02 11.93
CA GLN A 153 0.62 2.29 10.53
C GLN A 153 1.26 3.56 9.99
N LEU A 154 1.46 4.56 10.84
CA LEU A 154 2.19 5.77 10.45
C LEU A 154 3.65 5.43 10.13
N PHE A 155 4.33 4.72 11.04
CA PHE A 155 5.71 4.32 10.82
C PHE A 155 5.89 3.44 9.58
N THR A 156 5.04 2.44 9.39
CA THR A 156 5.12 1.57 8.20
C THR A 156 4.90 2.33 6.90
N ALA A 157 3.98 3.30 6.88
CA ALA A 157 3.73 4.12 5.71
C ALA A 157 4.89 5.08 5.42
N LEU A 158 5.51 5.68 6.44
CA LEU A 158 6.68 6.54 6.31
C LEU A 158 7.90 5.74 5.84
N ILE A 159 8.20 4.60 6.46
CA ILE A 159 9.34 3.74 6.08
C ILE A 159 9.15 3.23 4.65
N GLY A 160 8.00 2.65 4.33
CA GLY A 160 7.70 2.14 2.99
C GLY A 160 7.76 3.23 1.92
N GLY A 161 7.23 4.43 2.22
CA GLY A 161 7.32 5.61 1.37
C GLY A 161 8.76 6.09 1.16
N ALA A 162 9.57 6.16 2.22
CA ALA A 162 10.97 6.56 2.13
C ALA A 162 11.78 5.59 1.27
N VAL A 163 11.62 4.28 1.48
CA VAL A 163 12.27 3.25 0.66
C VAL A 163 11.82 3.35 -0.80
N ALA A 164 10.52 3.62 -1.03
CA ALA A 164 10.00 3.83 -2.38
C ALA A 164 10.66 5.04 -3.07
N ILE A 165 10.81 6.17 -2.37
CA ILE A 165 11.49 7.37 -2.91
C ILE A 165 12.90 7.05 -3.38
N LEU A 166 13.65 6.23 -2.63
CA LEU A 166 14.99 5.80 -2.99
C LEU A 166 15.01 4.82 -4.17
N ALA A 167 14.02 3.93 -4.27
CA ALA A 167 13.93 2.92 -5.33
C ALA A 167 13.40 3.48 -6.67
N LEU A 168 12.51 4.48 -6.62
CA LEU A 168 11.83 5.02 -7.81
C LEU A 168 12.76 5.48 -8.93
N PRO A 169 13.90 6.19 -8.69
CA PRO A 169 14.79 6.58 -9.77
C PRO A 169 15.35 5.40 -10.57
N ALA A 170 15.69 4.30 -9.89
CA ALA A 170 16.17 3.07 -10.53
C ALA A 170 15.07 2.41 -11.36
N ILE A 171 13.86 2.34 -10.83
CA ILE A 171 12.69 1.78 -11.51
C ILE A 171 12.32 2.62 -12.75
N GLU A 172 12.28 3.96 -12.62
CA GLU A 172 12.02 4.86 -13.73
C GLU A 172 13.06 4.71 -14.85
N LYS A 173 14.34 4.61 -14.49
CA LYS A 173 15.43 4.36 -15.45
C LYS A 173 15.28 3.00 -16.17
N ALA A 174 14.90 1.97 -15.45
CA ALA A 174 14.65 0.65 -16.04
C ALA A 174 13.47 0.66 -17.01
N LEU A 175 12.39 1.36 -16.67
CA LEU A 175 11.20 1.47 -17.51
C LEU A 175 11.39 2.39 -18.73
N SER A 176 12.31 3.34 -18.67
CA SER A 176 12.63 4.25 -19.78
C SER A 176 13.50 3.61 -20.85
N LYS A 177 14.23 2.54 -20.54
CA LYS A 177 14.95 1.73 -21.54
C LYS A 177 13.92 0.98 -22.38
N LYS A 178 13.56 1.54 -23.56
CA LYS A 178 12.84 0.77 -24.58
C LYS A 178 13.64 -0.52 -24.89
N PRO A 179 12.95 -1.69 -25.01
CA PRO A 179 13.62 -2.83 -25.63
C PRO A 179 14.11 -2.37 -27.00
N THR A 180 15.41 -2.44 -27.26
CA THR A 180 15.91 -2.44 -28.63
C THR A 180 15.25 -3.63 -29.28
N ALA A 181 14.28 -3.36 -30.18
CA ALA A 181 13.77 -4.38 -31.06
C ALA A 181 14.98 -4.82 -31.91
N ASP A 182 15.48 -6.00 -31.60
CA ASP A 182 16.40 -6.68 -32.49
C ASP A 182 15.71 -6.85 -33.84
N LYS A 183 16.37 -6.29 -34.85
CA LYS A 183 16.01 -6.41 -36.27
C LYS A 183 16.13 -7.88 -36.73
#